data_f6b08801ca26fc449a00180a800030c3
#
_entry.id   f6b08801ca26fc449a00180a800030c3
#
_cell.length_a   1.000
_cell.length_b   1.000
_cell.length_c   1.000
_cell.angle_alpha   90.00
_cell.angle_beta   90.00
_cell.angle_gamma   90.00
#
_symmetry.space_group_name_H-M   'P 1'
#
loop_
_entity.id
_entity.type
_entity.pdbx_description
1 polymer ?
#
loop_
_entity_poly.entity_id
_entity_poly.type
_entity_poly.pdbx_seq_one_letter_code
_entity_poly.pdbx_strand_id
1 'polypeptide(L)'
;GHKEKERLTMAEYKHPSDDMQPREECSPAPQPKKSAMALYMDSLGLVNIAELDNSITVKLMYTQADNFTGEVLYDDLSQAYLHPDAAYALVKAQEALKQLHPSYNLVVYDAARPMSVQKKMWNVVKGTPKYKYVSNPNRGGGLHNYGLAVDINIQDSLGQPLPMGTKVDHLGIEAHITQESELV
;
A
#
# COMPACT_ATOMS: atom_id res chain seq x y z
N GLY A 1 14.54 -37.26 -75.80
CA GLY A 1 14.87 -36.51 -74.64
C GLY A 1 14.00 -36.90 -73.45
N HIS A 2 14.55 -37.73 -72.56
CA HIS A 2 13.90 -38.05 -71.27
C HIS A 2 14.21 -36.92 -70.31
N LYS A 3 13.20 -36.20 -69.87
CA LYS A 3 13.28 -35.34 -68.73
C LYS A 3 13.16 -36.20 -67.46
N GLU A 4 14.29 -36.44 -66.82
CA GLU A 4 14.33 -36.99 -65.48
C GLU A 4 13.70 -35.97 -64.56
N LYS A 5 12.55 -36.30 -63.98
CA LYS A 5 11.94 -35.57 -62.90
C LYS A 5 12.71 -35.96 -61.65
N GLU A 6 13.57 -35.07 -61.15
CA GLU A 6 14.12 -35.20 -59.85
C GLU A 6 12.95 -35.20 -58.80
N ARG A 7 12.78 -36.36 -58.23
CA ARG A 7 11.87 -36.55 -57.11
C ARG A 7 12.60 -36.06 -55.85
N LEU A 8 12.31 -34.82 -55.44
CA LEU A 8 12.66 -34.36 -54.13
C LEU A 8 12.03 -35.31 -53.10
N THR A 9 12.85 -36.08 -52.42
CA THR A 9 12.41 -36.98 -51.36
C THR A 9 12.15 -36.13 -50.13
N MET A 10 11.02 -36.38 -49.44
CA MET A 10 10.59 -35.69 -48.22
C MET A 10 11.61 -35.74 -47.04
N ALA A 11 12.74 -36.46 -47.22
CA ALA A 11 13.78 -36.60 -46.21
C ALA A 11 14.68 -35.36 -46.04
N GLU A 12 14.60 -34.36 -46.92
CA GLU A 12 15.45 -33.16 -46.87
C GLU A 12 14.72 -31.91 -46.38
N TYR A 13 13.40 -31.99 -46.12
CA TYR A 13 12.65 -30.87 -45.62
C TYR A 13 12.75 -30.82 -44.07
N LYS A 14 13.71 -30.04 -43.57
CA LYS A 14 13.71 -29.66 -42.14
C LYS A 14 12.67 -28.55 -41.94
N HIS A 15 11.63 -28.87 -41.18
CA HIS A 15 10.66 -27.87 -40.74
C HIS A 15 11.35 -26.85 -39.82
N PRO A 16 11.11 -25.53 -39.97
CA PRO A 16 11.74 -24.50 -39.12
C PRO A 16 11.49 -24.66 -37.61
N SER A 17 10.53 -25.50 -37.22
CA SER A 17 10.23 -25.83 -35.85
C SER A 17 11.15 -26.90 -35.22
N ASP A 18 11.93 -27.63 -36.04
CA ASP A 18 12.74 -28.75 -35.55
C ASP A 18 14.05 -28.29 -34.88
N ASP A 19 14.42 -27.02 -35.05
CA ASP A 19 15.57 -26.38 -34.40
C ASP A 19 15.18 -25.54 -33.16
N MET A 20 13.92 -25.59 -32.72
CA MET A 20 13.52 -24.98 -31.47
C MET A 20 14.06 -25.85 -30.32
N GLN A 21 15.21 -25.44 -29.76
CA GLN A 21 15.63 -25.89 -28.46
C GLN A 21 14.52 -25.64 -27.44
N PRO A 22 14.27 -26.55 -26.49
CA PRO A 22 13.32 -26.28 -25.42
C PRO A 22 13.69 -24.93 -24.82
N ARG A 23 12.75 -23.99 -24.85
CA ARG A 23 12.92 -22.74 -24.09
C ARG A 23 13.15 -23.16 -22.66
N GLU A 24 14.30 -22.85 -22.10
CA GLU A 24 14.50 -22.89 -20.66
C GLU A 24 13.29 -22.15 -20.06
N GLU A 25 12.45 -22.86 -19.36
CA GLU A 25 11.41 -22.24 -18.55
C GLU A 25 12.16 -21.30 -17.63
N CYS A 26 12.07 -19.99 -17.91
CA CYS A 26 12.54 -18.99 -16.99
C CYS A 26 11.82 -19.25 -15.67
N SER A 27 12.55 -19.78 -14.70
CA SER A 27 12.07 -19.84 -13.32
C SER A 27 11.57 -18.44 -12.97
N PRO A 28 10.34 -18.30 -12.43
CA PRO A 28 9.85 -16.99 -12.04
C PRO A 28 10.90 -16.34 -11.13
N ALA A 29 11.20 -15.06 -11.39
CA ALA A 29 12.12 -14.31 -10.56
C ALA A 29 11.75 -14.50 -9.09
N PRO A 30 12.71 -14.75 -8.18
CA PRO A 30 12.40 -14.95 -6.77
C PRO A 30 11.62 -13.74 -6.28
N GLN A 31 10.41 -13.98 -5.74
CA GLN A 31 9.60 -12.92 -5.17
C GLN A 31 10.38 -12.29 -4.00
N PRO A 32 10.35 -10.94 -3.88
CA PRO A 32 11.03 -10.28 -2.78
C PRO A 32 10.50 -10.85 -1.45
N LYS A 33 11.40 -11.23 -0.55
CA LYS A 33 11.05 -11.70 0.78
C LYS A 33 10.25 -10.62 1.49
N LYS A 34 9.12 -10.99 2.08
CA LYS A 34 8.38 -10.11 3.00
C LYS A 34 9.28 -9.75 4.17
N SER A 35 9.22 -8.48 4.61
CA SER A 35 9.90 -8.02 5.81
C SER A 35 9.39 -8.75 7.05
N ALA A 36 10.18 -8.74 8.13
CA ALA A 36 9.75 -9.30 9.41
C ALA A 36 8.48 -8.64 9.93
N MET A 37 8.35 -7.31 9.75
CA MET A 37 7.15 -6.57 10.14
C MET A 37 5.94 -6.97 9.32
N ALA A 38 6.07 -7.16 8.00
CA ALA A 38 5.00 -7.64 7.15
C ALA A 38 4.53 -9.05 7.55
N LEU A 39 5.46 -9.95 7.86
CA LEU A 39 5.14 -11.28 8.37
C LEU A 39 4.41 -11.22 9.72
N TYR A 40 4.83 -10.31 10.59
CA TYR A 40 4.15 -10.07 11.87
C TYR A 40 2.70 -9.60 11.68
N MET A 41 2.49 -8.64 10.76
CA MET A 41 1.15 -8.15 10.41
C MET A 41 0.26 -9.29 9.86
N ASP A 42 0.80 -10.14 8.97
CA ASP A 42 0.11 -11.33 8.47
C ASP A 42 -0.28 -12.26 9.61
N SER A 43 0.59 -12.46 10.59
CA SER A 43 0.34 -13.35 11.75
C SER A 43 -0.79 -12.85 12.65
N LEU A 44 -1.05 -11.55 12.65
CA LEU A 44 -2.16 -10.94 13.40
C LEU A 44 -3.51 -11.05 12.66
N GLY A 45 -3.53 -11.61 11.45
CA GLY A 45 -4.73 -11.68 10.61
C GLY A 45 -5.08 -10.37 9.92
N LEU A 46 -4.16 -9.42 9.88
CA LEU A 46 -4.33 -8.18 9.14
C LEU A 46 -4.15 -8.45 7.64
N VAL A 47 -4.79 -7.63 6.82
CA VAL A 47 -4.81 -7.78 5.36
C VAL A 47 -4.00 -6.68 4.72
N ASN A 48 -3.11 -7.04 3.80
CA ASN A 48 -2.43 -6.08 2.92
C ASN A 48 -3.44 -5.52 1.92
N ILE A 49 -3.66 -4.21 1.97
CA ILE A 49 -4.66 -3.51 1.14
C ILE A 49 -4.39 -3.75 -0.35
N ALA A 50 -3.12 -3.78 -0.76
CA ALA A 50 -2.75 -3.96 -2.16
C ALA A 50 -3.14 -5.34 -2.73
N GLU A 51 -3.32 -6.34 -1.88
CA GLU A 51 -3.82 -7.67 -2.29
C GLU A 51 -5.33 -7.68 -2.55
N LEU A 52 -6.08 -6.75 -1.95
CA LEU A 52 -7.52 -6.59 -2.18
C LEU A 52 -7.82 -5.64 -3.34
N ASP A 53 -7.10 -4.54 -3.43
CA ASP A 53 -7.26 -3.52 -4.47
C ASP A 53 -5.92 -2.80 -4.69
N ASN A 54 -5.21 -3.17 -5.74
CA ASN A 54 -3.92 -2.58 -6.08
C ASN A 54 -4.04 -1.19 -6.72
N SER A 55 -5.25 -0.71 -6.99
CA SER A 55 -5.49 0.65 -7.49
C SER A 55 -5.40 1.72 -6.40
N ILE A 56 -5.51 1.34 -5.13
CA ILE A 56 -5.30 2.23 -4.00
C ILE A 56 -3.81 2.54 -3.89
N THR A 57 -3.45 3.82 -3.92
CA THR A 57 -2.06 4.26 -3.77
C THR A 57 -1.65 4.19 -2.30
N VAL A 58 -0.47 3.64 -2.03
CA VAL A 58 0.09 3.56 -0.68
C VAL A 58 1.38 4.38 -0.62
N LYS A 59 1.41 5.38 0.25
CA LYS A 59 2.55 6.27 0.50
C LYS A 59 2.70 6.46 2.01
N LEU A 60 3.22 5.47 2.71
CA LEU A 60 3.35 5.52 4.16
C LEU A 60 4.28 6.67 4.59
N MET A 61 3.70 7.68 5.24
CA MET A 61 4.41 8.92 5.59
C MET A 61 5.51 8.71 6.64
N TYR A 62 5.36 7.71 7.51
CA TYR A 62 6.33 7.45 8.57
C TYR A 62 7.52 6.59 8.12
N THR A 63 7.58 6.23 6.84
CA THR A 63 8.79 5.65 6.21
C THR A 63 9.83 6.70 5.87
N GLN A 64 9.48 7.98 5.96
CA GLN A 64 10.34 9.12 5.70
C GLN A 64 10.33 10.07 6.88
N ALA A 65 11.38 10.89 7.02
CA ALA A 65 11.48 11.88 8.10
C ALA A 65 10.55 13.09 7.90
N ASP A 66 9.97 13.27 6.72
CA ASP A 66 8.99 14.33 6.42
C ASP A 66 7.62 13.98 7.03
N ASN A 67 7.55 14.02 8.34
CA ASN A 67 6.35 13.85 9.15
C ASN A 67 6.47 14.69 10.42
N PHE A 68 5.41 14.77 11.23
CA PHE A 68 5.38 15.63 12.40
C PHE A 68 6.42 15.27 13.48
N THR A 69 6.96 14.05 13.48
CA THR A 69 8.01 13.62 14.42
C THR A 69 9.41 14.01 13.95
N GLY A 70 9.58 14.29 12.65
CA GLY A 70 10.88 14.54 12.03
C GLY A 70 11.78 13.30 11.93
N GLU A 71 11.25 12.12 12.21
CA GLU A 71 12.00 10.86 12.24
C GLU A 71 11.36 9.79 11.37
N VAL A 72 12.18 8.87 10.85
CA VAL A 72 11.71 7.64 10.22
C VAL A 72 11.24 6.69 11.31
N LEU A 73 9.95 6.34 11.32
CA LEU A 73 9.35 5.43 12.30
C LEU A 73 9.15 4.02 11.75
N TYR A 74 8.93 3.89 10.44
CA TYR A 74 8.82 2.60 9.74
C TYR A 74 10.11 2.33 8.96
N ASP A 75 10.95 1.47 9.49
CA ASP A 75 12.20 1.05 8.84
C ASP A 75 12.07 -0.32 8.15
N ASP A 76 11.02 -1.07 8.41
CA ASP A 76 10.79 -2.43 7.94
C ASP A 76 9.37 -2.69 7.42
N LEU A 77 8.62 -1.64 7.08
CA LEU A 77 7.24 -1.77 6.58
C LEU A 77 7.00 -0.79 5.44
N SER A 78 6.60 -1.31 4.28
CA SER A 78 6.22 -0.52 3.11
C SER A 78 4.78 -0.80 2.63
N GLN A 79 4.10 -1.78 3.21
CA GLN A 79 2.74 -2.16 2.89
C GLN A 79 1.76 -1.59 3.92
N ALA A 80 0.57 -1.23 3.46
CA ALA A 80 -0.53 -0.83 4.33
C ALA A 80 -1.38 -2.05 4.69
N TYR A 81 -1.44 -2.35 5.99
CA TYR A 81 -2.25 -3.42 6.55
C TYR A 81 -3.44 -2.85 7.30
N LEU A 82 -4.56 -3.54 7.25
CA LEU A 82 -5.76 -3.22 8.02
C LEU A 82 -6.43 -4.50 8.53
N HIS A 83 -7.23 -4.33 9.60
CA HIS A 83 -8.21 -5.34 9.98
C HIS A 83 -9.12 -5.65 8.76
N PRO A 84 -9.52 -6.90 8.53
CA PRO A 84 -10.33 -7.27 7.36
C PRO A 84 -11.56 -6.39 7.14
N ASP A 85 -12.30 -6.04 8.17
CA ASP A 85 -13.50 -5.21 8.06
C ASP A 85 -13.17 -3.78 7.61
N ALA A 86 -12.09 -3.21 8.14
CA ALA A 86 -11.62 -1.89 7.73
C ALA A 86 -11.06 -1.89 6.31
N ALA A 87 -10.35 -2.96 5.92
CA ALA A 87 -9.85 -3.13 4.56
C ALA A 87 -10.99 -3.22 3.54
N TYR A 88 -12.04 -3.98 3.84
CA TYR A 88 -13.24 -4.06 3.00
C TYR A 88 -13.94 -2.71 2.87
N ALA A 89 -14.07 -1.97 3.95
CA ALA A 89 -14.67 -0.63 3.92
C ALA A 89 -13.86 0.33 3.04
N LEU A 90 -12.53 0.25 3.10
CA LEU A 90 -11.64 1.06 2.28
C LEU A 90 -11.78 0.72 0.78
N VAL A 91 -11.85 -0.55 0.43
CA VAL A 91 -12.06 -1.00 -0.95
C VAL A 91 -13.39 -0.50 -1.49
N LYS A 92 -14.47 -0.58 -0.70
CA LYS A 92 -15.77 -0.02 -1.07
C LYS A 92 -15.73 1.48 -1.27
N ALA A 93 -14.99 2.20 -0.44
CA ALA A 93 -14.80 3.64 -0.59
C ALA A 93 -14.06 3.97 -1.90
N GLN A 94 -13.05 3.19 -2.27
CA GLN A 94 -12.35 3.33 -3.55
C GLN A 94 -13.29 3.08 -4.73
N GLU A 95 -14.10 2.04 -4.68
CA GLU A 95 -15.09 1.74 -5.73
C GLU A 95 -16.10 2.87 -5.90
N ALA A 96 -16.63 3.40 -4.80
CA ALA A 96 -17.57 4.53 -4.81
C ALA A 96 -16.91 5.80 -5.38
N LEU A 97 -15.66 6.08 -4.99
CA LEU A 97 -14.90 7.20 -5.52
C LEU A 97 -14.71 7.09 -7.04
N LYS A 98 -14.35 5.91 -7.53
CA LYS A 98 -14.17 5.64 -8.97
C LYS A 98 -15.45 5.81 -9.78
N GLN A 99 -16.61 5.52 -9.20
CA GLN A 99 -17.91 5.75 -9.86
C GLN A 99 -18.23 7.24 -9.99
N LEU A 100 -17.90 8.04 -8.97
CA LEU A 100 -18.15 9.48 -8.97
C LEU A 100 -17.11 10.25 -9.81
N HIS A 101 -15.84 9.88 -9.69
CA HIS A 101 -14.70 10.51 -10.34
C HIS A 101 -13.71 9.45 -10.80
N PRO A 102 -13.85 8.90 -12.02
CA PRO A 102 -13.02 7.78 -12.49
C PRO A 102 -11.51 8.03 -12.49
N SER A 103 -11.10 9.29 -12.57
CA SER A 103 -9.68 9.68 -12.54
C SER A 103 -9.11 9.87 -11.14
N TYR A 104 -9.94 9.88 -10.11
CA TYR A 104 -9.52 10.04 -8.72
C TYR A 104 -9.16 8.70 -8.09
N ASN A 105 -8.31 8.76 -7.08
CA ASN A 105 -7.81 7.59 -6.38
C ASN A 105 -7.60 7.88 -4.91
N LEU A 106 -7.86 6.91 -4.05
CA LEU A 106 -7.47 7.01 -2.65
C LEU A 106 -5.97 6.85 -2.53
N VAL A 107 -5.36 7.61 -1.64
CA VAL A 107 -3.98 7.46 -1.21
C VAL A 107 -3.96 7.23 0.30
N VAL A 108 -3.25 6.18 0.73
CA VAL A 108 -3.10 5.78 2.13
C VAL A 108 -1.74 6.25 2.63
N TYR A 109 -1.74 7.04 3.69
CA TYR A 109 -0.53 7.56 4.33
C TYR A 109 -0.14 6.81 5.58
N ASP A 110 -1.08 6.16 6.25
CA ASP A 110 -0.86 5.28 7.37
C ASP A 110 -2.06 4.36 7.58
N ALA A 111 -1.82 3.18 8.12
CA ALA A 111 -2.86 2.17 8.37
C ALA A 111 -2.58 1.46 9.69
N ALA A 112 -2.54 0.13 9.73
CA ALA A 112 -2.16 -0.58 10.93
C ALA A 112 -0.74 -0.18 11.36
N ARG A 113 -0.62 0.27 12.60
CA ARG A 113 0.63 0.76 13.19
C ARG A 113 1.08 -0.19 14.28
N PRO A 114 2.29 -0.75 14.18
CA PRO A 114 2.84 -1.59 15.24
C PRO A 114 2.95 -0.82 16.56
N MET A 115 2.76 -1.52 17.67
CA MET A 115 2.88 -0.88 18.97
C MET A 115 4.30 -0.35 19.24
N SER A 116 5.32 -0.99 18.67
CA SER A 116 6.71 -0.50 18.71
C SER A 116 6.86 0.88 18.06
N VAL A 117 6.16 1.12 16.96
CA VAL A 117 6.12 2.42 16.27
C VAL A 117 5.32 3.43 17.09
N GLN A 118 4.21 3.03 17.70
CA GLN A 118 3.41 3.87 18.58
C GLN A 118 4.24 4.37 19.78
N LYS A 119 5.08 3.52 20.35
CA LYS A 119 6.02 3.89 21.42
C LYS A 119 7.04 4.92 20.97
N LYS A 120 7.62 4.75 19.79
CA LYS A 120 8.54 5.74 19.20
C LYS A 120 7.84 7.10 19.03
N MET A 121 6.65 7.08 18.47
CA MET A 121 5.84 8.28 18.23
C MET A 121 5.49 8.97 19.56
N TRP A 122 5.06 8.22 20.56
CA TRP A 122 4.76 8.73 21.89
C TRP A 122 5.99 9.36 22.54
N ASN A 123 7.16 8.76 22.42
CA ASN A 123 8.40 9.29 22.99
C ASN A 123 8.78 10.65 22.41
N VAL A 124 8.38 10.94 21.16
CA VAL A 124 8.59 12.26 20.56
C VAL A 124 7.66 13.32 21.16
N VAL A 125 6.41 12.98 21.45
CA VAL A 125 5.37 13.96 21.84
C VAL A 125 5.13 14.05 23.34
N LYS A 126 5.49 13.03 24.13
CA LYS A 126 5.33 13.07 25.59
C LYS A 126 6.10 14.26 26.16
N GLY A 127 5.47 14.99 27.08
CA GLY A 127 6.04 16.20 27.67
C GLY A 127 5.99 17.43 26.75
N THR A 128 5.36 17.35 25.58
CA THR A 128 5.07 18.46 24.68
C THR A 128 3.57 18.70 24.59
N PRO A 129 3.10 19.88 24.11
CA PRO A 129 1.69 20.12 23.87
C PRO A 129 1.03 19.18 22.85
N LYS A 130 1.82 18.49 22.02
CA LYS A 130 1.35 17.55 20.99
C LYS A 130 0.95 16.17 21.53
N TYR A 131 1.20 15.88 22.82
CA TYR A 131 0.91 14.55 23.40
C TYR A 131 -0.55 14.13 23.26
N LYS A 132 -1.47 15.08 23.24
CA LYS A 132 -2.91 14.83 23.12
C LYS A 132 -3.34 14.31 21.74
N TYR A 133 -2.49 14.44 20.72
CA TYR A 133 -2.76 13.96 19.35
C TYR A 133 -2.29 12.53 19.12
N VAL A 134 -1.55 11.95 20.05
CA VAL A 134 -0.99 10.61 19.94
C VAL A 134 -1.50 9.75 21.09
N SER A 135 -2.06 8.59 20.77
CA SER A 135 -2.55 7.66 21.77
C SER A 135 -1.41 7.08 22.59
N ASN A 136 -1.59 7.05 23.92
CA ASN A 136 -0.58 6.54 24.84
C ASN A 136 -0.46 5.02 24.72
N PRO A 137 0.71 4.47 24.32
CA PRO A 137 0.90 3.03 24.17
C PRO A 137 0.78 2.26 25.50
N ASN A 138 1.04 2.93 26.63
CA ASN A 138 0.89 2.35 27.97
C ASN A 138 -0.58 2.17 28.39
N ARG A 139 -1.50 2.77 27.64
CA ARG A 139 -2.96 2.68 27.86
C ARG A 139 -3.67 1.94 26.72
N GLY A 140 -2.97 1.03 26.03
CA GLY A 140 -3.51 0.23 24.94
C GLY A 140 -3.43 0.86 23.55
N GLY A 141 -2.81 2.03 23.42
CA GLY A 141 -2.65 2.72 22.13
C GLY A 141 -3.96 3.28 21.58
N GLY A 142 -4.09 3.28 20.26
CA GLY A 142 -5.25 3.79 19.52
C GLY A 142 -5.71 2.83 18.43
N LEU A 143 -6.70 3.24 17.65
CA LEU A 143 -7.32 2.41 16.62
C LEU A 143 -6.34 1.97 15.52
N HIS A 144 -5.34 2.78 15.20
CA HIS A 144 -4.26 2.39 14.26
C HIS A 144 -3.53 1.13 14.73
N ASN A 145 -3.38 0.94 16.03
CA ASN A 145 -2.68 -0.22 16.59
C ASN A 145 -3.47 -1.52 16.47
N TYR A 146 -4.76 -1.43 16.17
CA TYR A 146 -5.66 -2.57 15.95
C TYR A 146 -6.02 -2.77 14.46
N GLY A 147 -5.44 -1.95 13.58
CA GLY A 147 -5.77 -1.98 12.15
C GLY A 147 -7.16 -1.42 11.83
N LEU A 148 -7.72 -0.58 12.71
CA LEU A 148 -9.09 -0.04 12.61
C LEU A 148 -9.10 1.46 12.26
N ALA A 149 -7.97 2.04 11.93
CA ALA A 149 -7.86 3.42 11.47
C ALA A 149 -6.93 3.50 10.27
N VAL A 150 -7.19 4.45 9.41
CA VAL A 150 -6.39 4.74 8.22
C VAL A 150 -6.35 6.24 7.98
N ASP A 151 -5.16 6.75 7.64
CA ASP A 151 -4.98 8.12 7.19
C ASP A 151 -4.98 8.13 5.66
N ILE A 152 -5.95 8.81 5.09
CA ILE A 152 -6.17 8.83 3.64
C ILE A 152 -6.33 10.26 3.11
N ASN A 153 -6.09 10.40 1.82
CA ASN A 153 -6.50 11.54 1.02
C ASN A 153 -6.98 11.03 -0.35
N ILE A 154 -7.47 11.92 -1.15
CA ILE A 154 -7.81 11.68 -2.55
C ILE A 154 -6.77 12.37 -3.41
N GLN A 155 -6.27 11.68 -4.42
CA GLN A 155 -5.39 12.26 -5.44
C GLN A 155 -6.09 12.30 -6.79
N ASP A 156 -5.71 13.28 -7.62
CA ASP A 156 -6.18 13.40 -9.00
C ASP A 156 -5.40 12.46 -9.95
N SER A 157 -5.70 12.54 -11.24
CA SER A 157 -5.05 11.72 -12.27
C SER A 157 -3.54 11.96 -12.41
N LEU A 158 -3.04 13.09 -11.91
CA LEU A 158 -1.62 13.45 -11.91
C LEU A 158 -0.92 13.04 -10.60
N GLY A 159 -1.64 12.37 -9.70
CA GLY A 159 -1.12 12.00 -8.39
C GLY A 159 -1.02 13.15 -7.39
N GLN A 160 -1.68 14.28 -7.68
CA GLN A 160 -1.69 15.43 -6.78
C GLN A 160 -2.80 15.29 -5.75
N PRO A 161 -2.50 15.43 -4.45
CA PRO A 161 -3.53 15.39 -3.41
C PRO A 161 -4.55 16.53 -3.60
N LEU A 162 -5.82 16.22 -3.39
CA LEU A 162 -6.86 17.24 -3.35
C LEU A 162 -6.74 18.06 -2.05
N PRO A 163 -7.04 19.36 -2.06
CA PRO A 163 -7.06 20.17 -0.84
C PRO A 163 -8.12 19.66 0.15
N MET A 164 -7.72 19.38 1.38
CA MET A 164 -8.58 18.87 2.47
C MET A 164 -8.67 19.86 3.66
N GLY A 165 -8.28 21.11 3.44
CA GLY A 165 -8.28 22.16 4.46
C GLY A 165 -7.00 22.23 5.29
N THR A 166 -6.35 21.10 5.59
CA THR A 166 -5.07 21.03 6.29
C THR A 166 -4.10 20.09 5.59
N LYS A 167 -2.81 20.20 5.89
CA LYS A 167 -1.83 19.17 5.52
C LYS A 167 -2.15 17.87 6.26
N VAL A 168 -1.82 16.71 5.66
CA VAL A 168 -2.09 15.39 6.24
C VAL A 168 -1.55 15.22 7.65
N ASP A 169 -0.42 15.80 7.95
CA ASP A 169 0.26 15.67 9.25
C ASP A 169 0.06 16.90 10.15
N HIS A 170 -0.93 17.74 9.86
CA HIS A 170 -1.22 18.93 10.65
C HIS A 170 -1.89 18.55 11.97
N LEU A 171 -1.26 18.95 13.08
CA LEU A 171 -1.78 18.75 14.43
C LEU A 171 -2.34 20.06 15.00
N GLY A 172 -3.55 20.39 14.57
CA GLY A 172 -4.28 21.56 15.02
C GLY A 172 -5.74 21.25 15.30
N ILE A 173 -6.48 22.26 15.72
CA ILE A 173 -7.93 22.14 16.01
C ILE A 173 -8.69 21.61 14.79
N GLU A 174 -8.31 22.01 13.60
CA GLU A 174 -8.95 21.61 12.32
C GLU A 174 -8.81 20.11 12.03
N ALA A 175 -7.82 19.45 12.64
CA ALA A 175 -7.62 18.01 12.49
C ALA A 175 -8.45 17.16 13.46
N HIS A 176 -9.15 17.79 14.43
CA HIS A 176 -10.02 17.09 15.36
C HIS A 176 -11.42 16.92 14.82
N ILE A 177 -11.87 15.67 14.67
CA ILE A 177 -13.23 15.31 14.23
C ILE A 177 -14.25 15.38 15.39
N THR A 178 -13.84 15.75 16.59
CA THR A 178 -14.72 15.82 17.76
C THR A 178 -15.71 17.01 17.75
N GLN A 179 -15.52 17.97 16.84
CA GLN A 179 -16.45 19.11 16.66
C GLN A 179 -17.23 18.90 15.38
N GLU A 180 -18.52 18.57 15.49
CA GLU A 180 -19.39 18.34 14.34
C GLU A 180 -19.45 19.54 13.39
N SER A 181 -19.26 20.76 13.90
CA SER A 181 -19.21 21.99 13.10
C SER A 181 -18.02 22.05 12.12
N GLU A 182 -17.00 21.20 12.29
CA GLU A 182 -15.83 21.10 11.43
C GLU A 182 -15.96 19.95 10.41
N LEU A 183 -16.99 19.14 10.53
CA LEU A 183 -17.34 18.11 9.55
C LEU A 183 -18.02 18.78 8.35
N VAL A 184 -17.34 18.76 7.24
CA VAL A 184 -17.87 19.28 5.96
C VAL A 184 -18.47 18.14 5.16
#